data_ec347a6dc63600be778cf1735cc5c8db
#
_entry.id   ec347a6dc63600be778cf1735cc5c8db
#
_cell.length_a   1.000
_cell.length_b   1.000
_cell.length_c   1.000
_cell.angle_alpha   90.00
_cell.angle_beta   90.00
_cell.angle_gamma   90.00
#
_symmetry.space_group_name_H-M   'P 1'
#
loop_
_entity.id
_entity.type
_entity.pdbx_description
1 polymer ?
#
loop_
_entity_poly.entity_id
_entity_poly.type
_entity_poly.pdbx_seq_one_letter_code
_entity_poly.pdbx_strand_id
1 'polypeptide(L)'
;AVWICHEDDPCQTNMYLNFRKTFTVQSLPEKATLHITADTQYMLWINGQELGRGPAFSDPRWQPYDSHDVGSFLQAGANVIAVLCYSYGQGVNEDTQTENRPRPAGRMKRNVHDSMPGLLCQLEMSTSDAPTCVGSDESWKSLLSKCWCTDTAKIDDSTYSEIYFAERETANWKEADFDDSSWPGSTVRTGFLGGMYTGLDRSHAHVFPWCILEPRQ
;
A
#
# COMPACT_ATOMS: atom_id res chain seq x y z
N ALA A 1 5.60 12.03 -2.30
CA ALA A 1 5.49 10.58 -2.06
C ALA A 1 6.04 9.80 -3.24
N VAL A 2 6.59 8.64 -2.97
CA VAL A 2 7.08 7.68 -3.96
C VAL A 2 6.58 6.28 -3.61
N TRP A 3 6.54 5.37 -4.57
CA TRP A 3 6.26 3.98 -4.30
C TRP A 3 7.37 3.36 -3.44
N ILE A 4 6.98 2.70 -2.35
CA ILE A 4 7.87 2.00 -1.44
C ILE A 4 7.51 0.53 -1.31
N CYS A 5 8.49 -0.30 -0.98
CA CYS A 5 8.32 -1.72 -0.73
C CYS A 5 9.24 -2.19 0.40
N HIS A 6 9.12 -3.43 0.78
CA HIS A 6 10.08 -4.08 1.68
C HIS A 6 11.33 -4.50 0.91
N GLU A 7 12.49 -4.53 1.58
CA GLU A 7 13.80 -4.79 0.95
C GLU A 7 13.92 -6.23 0.43
N ASP A 8 13.32 -7.20 1.13
CA ASP A 8 13.42 -8.62 0.79
C ASP A 8 12.43 -9.03 -0.29
N ASP A 9 12.89 -9.79 -1.23
CA ASP A 9 12.29 -10.36 -2.43
C ASP A 9 10.82 -10.00 -2.74
N PRO A 10 10.63 -9.02 -3.59
CA PRO A 10 9.30 -8.52 -3.93
C PRO A 10 8.47 -9.45 -4.82
N CYS A 11 9.03 -10.56 -5.25
CA CYS A 11 8.40 -11.44 -6.24
C CYS A 11 7.63 -12.61 -5.63
N GLN A 12 7.54 -12.68 -4.30
CA GLN A 12 6.77 -13.73 -3.65
C GLN A 12 5.26 -13.50 -3.84
N THR A 13 4.53 -14.58 -3.94
CA THR A 13 3.07 -14.57 -4.02
C THR A 13 2.45 -14.57 -2.61
N ASN A 14 1.23 -14.04 -2.49
CA ASN A 14 0.46 -14.07 -1.25
C ASN A 14 1.19 -13.44 -0.05
N MET A 15 1.70 -12.23 -0.23
CA MET A 15 2.51 -11.53 0.78
C MET A 15 1.70 -10.53 1.58
N TYR A 16 2.07 -10.40 2.85
CA TYR A 16 1.53 -9.40 3.77
C TYR A 16 2.68 -8.56 4.34
N LEU A 17 2.65 -7.27 4.14
CA LEU A 17 3.70 -6.32 4.53
C LEU A 17 3.14 -5.25 5.45
N ASN A 18 3.76 -5.08 6.61
CA ASN A 18 3.48 -3.99 7.51
C ASN A 18 4.37 -2.80 7.16
N PHE A 19 3.77 -1.62 7.00
CA PHE A 19 4.46 -0.36 6.83
C PHE A 19 4.13 0.59 7.98
N ARG A 20 5.10 1.38 8.41
CA ARG A 20 4.93 2.38 9.46
C ARG A 20 5.64 3.68 9.11
N LYS A 21 5.01 4.80 9.48
CA LYS A 21 5.64 6.11 9.48
C LYS A 21 5.24 6.87 10.74
N THR A 22 6.19 7.10 11.61
CA THR A 22 6.04 8.03 12.73
C THR A 22 6.36 9.45 12.28
N PHE A 23 5.59 10.41 12.78
CA PHE A 23 5.78 11.83 12.48
C PHE A 23 5.25 12.68 13.62
N THR A 24 5.66 13.95 13.66
CA THR A 24 5.25 14.87 14.73
C THR A 24 4.36 15.97 14.18
N VAL A 25 3.23 16.20 14.85
CA VAL A 25 2.31 17.30 14.60
C VAL A 25 2.52 18.34 15.69
N GLN A 26 3.01 19.53 15.33
CA GLN A 26 3.28 20.62 16.28
C GLN A 26 1.97 21.21 16.81
N SER A 27 1.05 21.53 15.92
CA SER A 27 -0.30 22.01 16.21
C SER A 27 -1.30 21.27 15.33
N LEU A 28 -2.49 21.02 15.87
CA LEU A 28 -3.52 20.32 15.10
C LEU A 28 -3.84 21.09 13.81
N PRO A 29 -3.84 20.42 12.67
CA PRO A 29 -4.15 21.06 11.39
C PRO A 29 -5.63 21.41 11.30
N GLU A 30 -5.95 22.46 10.56
CA GLU A 30 -7.33 22.81 10.22
C GLU A 30 -7.97 21.79 9.26
N LYS A 31 -7.14 21.21 8.42
CA LYS A 31 -7.50 20.15 7.48
C LYS A 31 -6.35 19.17 7.33
N ALA A 32 -6.67 17.88 7.35
CA ALA A 32 -5.70 16.83 7.04
C ALA A 32 -6.33 15.79 6.13
N THR A 33 -5.71 15.56 4.97
CA THR A 33 -6.18 14.58 4.00
C THR A 33 -5.07 13.60 3.70
N LEU A 34 -5.35 12.31 3.85
CA LEU A 34 -4.43 11.23 3.52
C LEU A 34 -4.89 10.55 2.24
N HIS A 35 -4.00 10.50 1.27
CA HIS A 35 -4.17 9.82 -0.01
C HIS A 35 -3.36 8.53 0.01
N ILE A 36 -3.96 7.40 -0.38
CA ILE A 36 -3.30 6.10 -0.29
C ILE A 36 -3.73 5.14 -1.39
N THR A 37 -2.77 4.39 -1.87
CA THR A 37 -3.01 3.21 -2.71
C THR A 37 -1.94 2.16 -2.45
N ALA A 38 -2.21 0.92 -2.80
CA ALA A 38 -1.26 -0.18 -2.69
C ALA A 38 -1.43 -1.17 -3.84
N ASP A 39 -0.40 -1.94 -4.11
CA ASP A 39 -0.48 -3.12 -4.95
C ASP A 39 -0.32 -4.39 -4.07
N THR A 40 -1.41 -5.08 -3.77
CA THR A 40 -2.73 -5.01 -4.42
C THR A 40 -3.77 -4.34 -3.53
N GLN A 41 -3.71 -4.52 -2.23
CA GLN A 41 -4.68 -4.03 -1.25
C GLN A 41 -3.99 -3.48 -0.01
N TYR A 42 -4.68 -2.63 0.74
CA TYR A 42 -4.22 -2.13 2.03
C TYR A 42 -5.31 -2.16 3.10
N MET A 43 -4.89 -2.20 4.35
CA MET A 43 -5.64 -1.78 5.54
C MET A 43 -4.86 -0.65 6.20
N LEU A 44 -5.57 0.41 6.58
CA LEU A 44 -4.99 1.66 7.08
C LEU A 44 -5.41 1.94 8.51
N TRP A 45 -4.45 2.32 9.35
CA TRP A 45 -4.66 2.84 10.72
C TRP A 45 -3.91 4.16 10.90
N ILE A 46 -4.51 5.05 11.70
CA ILE A 46 -3.85 6.23 12.27
C ILE A 46 -3.94 6.10 13.79
N ASN A 47 -2.79 6.13 14.50
CA ASN A 47 -2.73 6.05 15.95
C ASN A 47 -3.58 4.88 16.51
N GLY A 48 -3.46 3.69 15.94
CA GLY A 48 -4.19 2.49 16.33
C GLY A 48 -5.64 2.38 15.86
N GLN A 49 -6.22 3.46 15.34
CA GLN A 49 -7.61 3.46 14.86
C GLN A 49 -7.69 3.09 13.38
N GLU A 50 -8.48 2.06 13.05
CA GLU A 50 -8.71 1.65 11.64
C GLU A 50 -9.54 2.71 10.91
N LEU A 51 -9.03 3.16 9.74
CA LEU A 51 -9.73 4.10 8.88
C LEU A 51 -10.43 3.44 7.71
N GLY A 52 -9.85 2.38 7.17
CA GLY A 52 -10.43 1.74 6.01
C GLY A 52 -9.48 0.78 5.29
N ARG A 53 -9.99 0.29 4.17
CA ARG A 53 -9.35 -0.71 3.30
C ARG A 53 -9.51 -0.32 1.85
N GLY A 54 -8.55 -0.65 1.04
CA GLY A 54 -8.56 -0.39 -0.39
C GLY A 54 -7.29 -0.88 -1.08
N PRO A 55 -7.00 -0.37 -2.26
CA PRO A 55 -7.92 0.30 -3.16
C PRO A 55 -8.92 -0.68 -3.78
N ALA A 56 -9.91 -0.18 -4.55
CA ALA A 56 -10.69 -1.06 -5.40
C ALA A 56 -9.80 -1.69 -6.46
N PHE A 57 -10.16 -2.89 -6.86
CA PHE A 57 -9.54 -3.52 -8.02
C PHE A 57 -9.74 -2.66 -9.26
N SER A 58 -8.67 -2.46 -10.01
CA SER A 58 -8.67 -1.66 -11.22
C SER A 58 -7.74 -2.25 -12.25
N ASP A 59 -7.79 -1.74 -13.45
CA ASP A 59 -6.73 -1.94 -14.43
C ASP A 59 -5.48 -1.18 -13.95
N PRO A 60 -4.29 -1.78 -13.95
CA PRO A 60 -3.05 -1.13 -13.49
C PRO A 60 -2.72 0.17 -14.21
N ARG A 61 -3.26 0.37 -15.42
CA ARG A 61 -3.14 1.64 -16.16
C ARG A 61 -3.92 2.79 -15.50
N TRP A 62 -4.87 2.47 -14.64
CA TRP A 62 -5.78 3.40 -13.97
C TRP A 62 -5.85 3.04 -12.50
N GLN A 63 -4.70 3.08 -11.83
CA GLN A 63 -4.61 2.74 -10.41
C GLN A 63 -5.36 3.79 -9.58
N PRO A 64 -6.50 3.44 -8.95
CA PRO A 64 -7.21 4.37 -8.08
C PRO A 64 -6.45 4.56 -6.78
N TYR A 65 -6.66 5.69 -6.14
CA TYR A 65 -6.28 5.91 -4.76
C TYR A 65 -7.49 6.36 -3.94
N ASP A 66 -7.43 6.07 -2.66
CA ASP A 66 -8.45 6.51 -1.72
C ASP A 66 -7.98 7.78 -1.01
N SER A 67 -8.94 8.64 -0.64
CA SER A 67 -8.68 9.88 0.10
C SER A 67 -9.49 9.87 1.39
N HIS A 68 -8.80 10.03 2.52
CA HIS A 68 -9.40 9.99 3.85
C HIS A 68 -9.20 11.33 4.54
N ASP A 69 -10.27 11.90 5.10
CA ASP A 69 -10.14 12.98 6.07
C ASP A 69 -9.65 12.39 7.40
N VAL A 70 -8.45 12.77 7.81
CA VAL A 70 -7.79 12.21 9.00
C VAL A 70 -7.61 13.23 10.12
N GLY A 71 -8.16 14.41 10.00
CA GLY A 71 -7.97 15.50 10.98
C GLY A 71 -8.35 15.10 12.41
N SER A 72 -9.44 14.37 12.58
CA SER A 72 -9.92 13.90 13.89
C SER A 72 -9.10 12.75 14.50
N PHE A 73 -8.23 12.10 13.72
CA PHE A 73 -7.38 11.00 14.16
C PHE A 73 -5.98 11.46 14.59
N LEU A 74 -5.62 12.71 14.26
CA LEU A 74 -4.33 13.29 14.62
C LEU A 74 -4.35 13.89 16.03
N GLN A 75 -3.19 13.86 16.66
CA GLN A 75 -2.95 14.48 17.97
C GLN A 75 -1.72 15.37 17.90
N ALA A 76 -1.64 16.35 18.80
CA ALA A 76 -0.41 17.11 18.98
C ALA A 76 0.69 16.19 19.54
N GLY A 77 1.90 16.31 19.01
CA GLY A 77 3.01 15.41 19.33
C GLY A 77 3.15 14.27 18.35
N ALA A 78 3.51 13.08 18.85
CA ALA A 78 3.80 11.91 18.04
C ALA A 78 2.53 11.30 17.44
N ASN A 79 2.60 10.95 16.17
CA ASN A 79 1.57 10.26 15.42
C ASN A 79 2.19 9.14 14.59
N VAL A 80 1.37 8.17 14.19
CA VAL A 80 1.78 7.08 13.29
C VAL A 80 0.73 6.83 12.21
N ILE A 81 1.20 6.64 10.99
CA ILE A 81 0.49 5.97 9.91
C ILE A 81 0.96 4.52 9.91
N ALA A 82 0.05 3.57 10.08
CA ALA A 82 0.33 2.15 9.99
C ALA A 82 -0.50 1.52 8.88
N VAL A 83 0.13 0.70 8.04
CA VAL A 83 -0.52 0.11 6.87
C VAL A 83 -0.13 -1.35 6.77
N LEU A 84 -1.11 -2.24 6.65
CA LEU A 84 -0.91 -3.61 6.20
C LEU A 84 -1.19 -3.66 4.70
N CYS A 85 -0.20 -3.96 3.89
CA CYS A 85 -0.37 -4.23 2.47
C CYS A 85 -0.46 -5.73 2.21
N TYR A 86 -1.39 -6.10 1.38
CA TYR A 86 -1.49 -7.43 0.82
C TYR A 86 -1.16 -7.40 -0.66
N SER A 87 -0.30 -8.31 -1.09
CA SER A 87 0.03 -8.48 -2.51
C SER A 87 -0.22 -9.92 -2.95
N TYR A 88 -0.94 -10.06 -4.06
CA TYR A 88 -1.10 -11.36 -4.70
C TYR A 88 0.23 -11.91 -5.26
N GLY A 89 1.17 -11.02 -5.60
CA GLY A 89 2.45 -11.38 -6.19
C GLY A 89 2.37 -11.74 -7.67
N GLN A 90 3.53 -12.04 -8.23
CA GLN A 90 3.65 -12.58 -9.59
C GLN A 90 3.10 -14.02 -9.63
N GLY A 91 2.60 -14.45 -10.75
CA GLY A 91 2.13 -15.83 -10.93
C GLY A 91 0.61 -16.01 -10.93
N VAL A 92 -0.16 -14.96 -10.66
CA VAL A 92 -1.62 -14.99 -10.94
C VAL A 92 -1.89 -15.08 -12.44
N ASN A 93 -0.85 -14.89 -13.26
CA ASN A 93 -0.90 -14.97 -14.72
C ASN A 93 -0.52 -16.35 -15.30
N GLU A 94 -0.18 -17.34 -14.51
CA GLU A 94 0.22 -18.65 -15.04
C GLU A 94 -0.88 -19.34 -15.87
N ASP A 95 -2.13 -18.92 -15.71
CA ASP A 95 -3.24 -19.38 -16.55
C ASP A 95 -3.26 -18.84 -17.99
N THR A 96 -2.31 -18.01 -18.37
CA THR A 96 -2.13 -17.68 -19.80
C THR A 96 -1.60 -18.84 -20.63
N GLN A 97 -1.14 -19.92 -20.00
CA GLN A 97 -0.70 -21.12 -20.70
C GLN A 97 -1.83 -22.08 -21.09
N THR A 98 -3.04 -21.89 -20.58
CA THR A 98 -4.21 -22.61 -21.12
C THR A 98 -4.86 -21.78 -22.23
N GLU A 99 -4.17 -21.70 -23.35
CA GLU A 99 -4.58 -20.96 -24.57
C GLU A 99 -5.93 -21.39 -25.16
N ASN A 100 -6.59 -22.39 -24.60
CA ASN A 100 -7.78 -23.01 -25.19
C ASN A 100 -9.09 -22.83 -24.42
N ARG A 101 -9.16 -21.99 -23.37
CA ARG A 101 -10.45 -21.64 -22.78
C ARG A 101 -10.92 -20.26 -23.26
N PRO A 102 -12.06 -20.19 -23.99
CA PRO A 102 -12.68 -18.90 -24.30
C PRO A 102 -13.00 -18.19 -22.98
N ARG A 103 -12.33 -17.06 -22.73
CA ARG A 103 -12.67 -16.21 -21.58
C ARG A 103 -14.04 -15.59 -21.81
N PRO A 104 -14.96 -15.59 -20.85
CA PRO A 104 -16.18 -14.84 -20.99
C PRO A 104 -15.84 -13.37 -21.25
N ALA A 105 -16.40 -12.79 -22.30
CA ALA A 105 -16.27 -11.37 -22.59
C ALA A 105 -16.73 -10.58 -21.36
N GLY A 106 -15.89 -9.67 -20.85
CA GLY A 106 -16.21 -8.80 -19.73
C GLY A 106 -15.56 -9.12 -18.37
N ARG A 107 -14.79 -10.20 -18.24
CA ARG A 107 -13.91 -10.33 -17.06
C ARG A 107 -12.75 -9.34 -17.21
N MET A 108 -12.79 -8.27 -16.42
CA MET A 108 -11.60 -7.44 -16.20
C MET A 108 -10.48 -8.35 -15.73
N LYS A 109 -9.32 -8.26 -16.38
CA LYS A 109 -8.10 -8.77 -15.78
C LYS A 109 -7.93 -7.98 -14.48
N ARG A 110 -8.06 -8.63 -13.34
CA ARG A 110 -7.64 -8.04 -12.05
C ARG A 110 -6.16 -7.67 -12.19
N ASN A 111 -5.67 -6.79 -11.37
CA ASN A 111 -4.30 -6.28 -11.34
C ASN A 111 -3.27 -7.42 -11.40
N VAL A 112 -3.06 -7.95 -12.56
CA VAL A 112 -2.36 -9.22 -12.78
C VAL A 112 -1.04 -8.91 -13.45
N HIS A 113 -0.38 -7.86 -13.04
CA HIS A 113 0.81 -7.43 -13.72
C HIS A 113 1.94 -7.36 -12.74
N ASP A 114 3.01 -8.05 -13.03
CA ASP A 114 4.32 -7.87 -12.39
C ASP A 114 4.20 -7.24 -11.00
N SER A 115 3.15 -7.69 -10.28
CA SER A 115 2.70 -7.05 -9.06
C SER A 115 3.82 -7.17 -8.04
N MET A 116 4.50 -6.08 -7.89
CA MET A 116 5.48 -5.94 -6.85
C MET A 116 4.77 -5.29 -5.67
N PRO A 117 4.76 -5.96 -4.50
CA PRO A 117 4.14 -5.39 -3.32
C PRO A 117 4.64 -3.97 -3.12
N GLY A 118 3.72 -3.02 -3.00
CA GLY A 118 4.09 -1.62 -2.88
C GLY A 118 3.00 -0.78 -2.23
N LEU A 119 3.45 0.28 -1.59
CA LEU A 119 2.61 1.30 -0.97
C LEU A 119 2.97 2.67 -1.54
N LEU A 120 1.94 3.46 -1.83
CA LEU A 120 2.07 4.88 -2.11
C LEU A 120 1.11 5.64 -1.20
N CYS A 121 1.64 6.53 -0.36
CA CYS A 121 0.88 7.24 0.65
C CYS A 121 1.34 8.68 0.79
N GLN A 122 0.39 9.61 0.93
CA GLN A 122 0.67 11.02 1.15
C GLN A 122 -0.37 11.64 2.08
N LEU A 123 0.09 12.17 3.20
CA LEU A 123 -0.70 12.98 4.12
C LEU A 123 -0.41 14.45 3.87
N GLU A 124 -1.43 15.21 3.57
CA GLU A 124 -1.39 16.66 3.42
C GLU A 124 -2.09 17.31 4.61
N MET A 125 -1.41 18.23 5.26
CA MET A 125 -1.92 18.95 6.43
C MET A 125 -1.85 20.45 6.18
N SER A 126 -2.96 21.14 6.39
CA SER A 126 -3.02 22.60 6.32
C SER A 126 -3.09 23.16 7.72
N THR A 127 -2.13 24.00 8.08
CA THR A 127 -2.09 24.77 9.32
C THR A 127 -2.14 26.27 9.00
N SER A 128 -2.34 27.11 10.00
CA SER A 128 -2.31 28.57 9.83
C SER A 128 -0.97 29.09 9.29
N ASP A 129 0.13 28.35 9.54
CA ASP A 129 1.49 28.81 9.22
C ASP A 129 1.91 28.41 7.79
N ALA A 130 1.83 27.12 7.49
CA ALA A 130 2.15 26.59 6.16
C ALA A 130 1.60 25.18 5.96
N PRO A 131 1.28 24.78 4.73
CA PRO A 131 0.95 23.39 4.44
C PRO A 131 2.17 22.50 4.64
N THR A 132 1.95 21.36 5.25
CA THR A 132 2.96 20.31 5.45
C THR A 132 2.52 19.00 4.83
N CYS A 133 3.50 18.19 4.45
CA CYS A 133 3.24 16.92 3.78
C CYS A 133 4.12 15.82 4.37
N VAL A 134 3.53 14.65 4.61
CA VAL A 134 4.24 13.41 4.95
C VAL A 134 4.00 12.40 3.84
N GLY A 135 5.01 12.16 3.01
CA GLY A 135 4.92 11.22 1.89
C GLY A 135 5.60 9.88 2.19
N SER A 136 5.24 8.86 1.42
CA SER A 136 6.00 7.61 1.42
C SER A 136 7.37 7.81 0.78
N ASP A 137 8.40 7.35 1.47
CA ASP A 137 9.81 7.39 1.10
C ASP A 137 10.61 6.33 1.88
N GLU A 138 11.94 6.31 1.73
CA GLU A 138 12.82 5.37 2.42
C GLU A 138 12.85 5.52 3.95
N SER A 139 12.34 6.60 4.50
CA SER A 139 12.24 6.80 5.96
C SER A 139 11.09 6.04 6.61
N TRP A 140 10.19 5.46 5.82
CA TRP A 140 9.20 4.53 6.32
C TRP A 140 9.85 3.22 6.76
N LYS A 141 9.30 2.61 7.77
CA LYS A 141 9.66 1.27 8.23
C LYS A 141 8.78 0.23 7.58
N SER A 142 9.34 -0.92 7.26
CA SER A 142 8.59 -2.03 6.67
C SER A 142 9.00 -3.37 7.29
N LEU A 143 8.06 -4.29 7.36
CA LEU A 143 8.29 -5.63 7.90
C LEU A 143 7.39 -6.66 7.19
N LEU A 144 7.96 -7.81 6.82
CA LEU A 144 7.16 -8.95 6.38
C LEU A 144 6.31 -9.46 7.55
N SER A 145 5.01 -9.47 7.37
CA SER A 145 4.08 -9.92 8.39
C SER A 145 4.15 -11.45 8.55
N LYS A 146 4.41 -11.92 9.78
CA LYS A 146 4.50 -13.36 10.11
C LYS A 146 3.19 -13.94 10.62
N CYS A 147 2.19 -13.12 10.85
CA CYS A 147 0.88 -13.55 11.33
C CYS A 147 -0.04 -14.08 10.23
N TRP A 148 0.29 -13.84 8.98
CA TRP A 148 -0.44 -14.39 7.84
C TRP A 148 0.34 -15.53 7.19
N CYS A 149 -0.35 -16.63 6.96
CA CYS A 149 0.24 -17.76 6.22
C CYS A 149 0.28 -17.42 4.73
N THR A 150 1.45 -17.49 4.14
CA THR A 150 1.64 -17.24 2.70
C THR A 150 1.54 -18.53 1.87
N ASP A 151 1.71 -19.68 2.50
CA ASP A 151 1.55 -21.00 1.87
C ASP A 151 0.12 -21.51 2.08
N THR A 152 -0.81 -20.94 1.31
CA THR A 152 -2.23 -21.31 1.37
C THR A 152 -2.77 -21.65 -0.02
N ALA A 153 -3.84 -22.43 -0.06
CA ALA A 153 -4.47 -22.81 -1.31
C ALA A 153 -5.13 -21.60 -2.00
N LYS A 154 -5.05 -21.56 -3.32
CA LYS A 154 -5.87 -20.65 -4.12
C LYS A 154 -7.33 -21.11 -4.05
N ILE A 155 -8.24 -20.16 -3.81
CA ILE A 155 -9.68 -20.39 -3.87
C ILE A 155 -10.18 -20.22 -5.30
N ASP A 156 -9.62 -19.26 -6.01
CA ASP A 156 -9.89 -18.97 -7.42
C ASP A 156 -8.62 -18.43 -8.11
N ASP A 157 -8.75 -17.99 -9.36
CA ASP A 157 -7.63 -17.49 -10.17
C ASP A 157 -6.91 -16.27 -9.58
N SER A 158 -7.42 -15.68 -8.51
CA SER A 158 -6.96 -14.39 -8.00
C SER A 158 -7.03 -14.24 -6.48
N THR A 159 -7.40 -15.29 -5.75
CA THR A 159 -7.63 -15.21 -4.32
C THR A 159 -7.02 -16.42 -3.63
N TYR A 160 -6.23 -16.16 -2.58
CA TYR A 160 -5.71 -17.19 -1.69
C TYR A 160 -6.59 -17.31 -0.45
N SER A 161 -6.62 -18.51 0.15
CA SER A 161 -7.21 -18.67 1.48
C SER A 161 -6.42 -17.87 2.51
N GLU A 162 -7.12 -17.19 3.40
CA GLU A 162 -6.49 -16.45 4.48
C GLU A 162 -6.42 -17.32 5.74
N ILE A 163 -5.21 -17.48 6.29
CA ILE A 163 -4.98 -18.11 7.59
C ILE A 163 -4.18 -17.12 8.43
N TYR A 164 -4.78 -16.70 9.54
CA TYR A 164 -4.21 -15.71 10.45
C TYR A 164 -3.85 -16.34 11.80
N PHE A 165 -2.61 -16.11 12.24
CA PHE A 165 -2.07 -16.57 13.52
C PHE A 165 -1.95 -15.39 14.47
N ALA A 166 -2.97 -15.14 15.27
CA ALA A 166 -3.02 -13.98 16.17
C ALA A 166 -1.84 -13.95 17.16
N GLU A 167 -1.35 -15.12 17.58
CA GLU A 167 -0.21 -15.23 18.49
C GLU A 167 1.13 -14.77 17.89
N ARG A 168 1.18 -14.58 16.58
CA ARG A 168 2.38 -14.08 15.86
C ARG A 168 2.29 -12.61 15.53
N GLU A 169 1.16 -11.96 15.81
CA GLU A 169 1.02 -10.52 15.55
C GLU A 169 1.94 -9.75 16.47
N THR A 170 2.67 -8.80 15.89
CA THR A 170 3.47 -7.85 16.65
C THR A 170 2.52 -6.95 17.44
N ALA A 171 2.55 -7.08 18.77
CA ALA A 171 1.65 -6.30 19.62
C ALA A 171 1.90 -4.78 19.45
N ASN A 172 0.84 -4.00 19.42
CA ASN A 172 0.86 -2.53 19.40
C ASN A 172 1.60 -1.88 18.21
N TRP A 173 1.89 -2.63 17.16
CA TRP A 173 2.63 -2.07 16.01
C TRP A 173 1.90 -0.93 15.29
N LYS A 174 0.62 -0.75 15.58
CA LYS A 174 -0.23 0.33 15.04
C LYS A 174 -0.23 1.59 15.90
N GLU A 175 0.41 1.54 17.07
CA GLU A 175 0.42 2.65 18.03
C GLU A 175 1.64 3.56 17.84
N ALA A 176 1.49 4.85 18.20
CA ALA A 176 2.52 5.85 17.99
C ALA A 176 3.77 5.66 18.87
N ASP A 177 3.62 5.02 20.02
CA ASP A 177 4.69 4.75 21.00
C ASP A 177 5.40 3.40 20.76
N PHE A 178 5.00 2.64 19.76
CA PHE A 178 5.66 1.38 19.40
C PHE A 178 7.09 1.65 18.91
N ASP A 179 8.07 0.92 19.47
CA ASP A 179 9.46 0.97 19.02
C ASP A 179 9.67 0.14 17.75
N ASP A 180 9.77 0.80 16.62
CA ASP A 180 10.06 0.21 15.31
C ASP A 180 11.54 0.31 14.90
N SER A 181 12.44 0.59 15.84
CA SER A 181 13.89 0.76 15.56
C SER A 181 14.52 -0.49 14.94
N SER A 182 14.00 -1.67 15.27
CA SER A 182 14.46 -2.95 14.71
C SER A 182 13.89 -3.25 13.31
N TRP A 183 12.90 -2.49 12.83
CA TRP A 183 12.36 -2.70 11.50
C TRP A 183 13.26 -2.08 10.46
N PRO A 184 13.52 -2.75 9.33
CA PRO A 184 14.27 -2.16 8.23
C PRO A 184 13.55 -0.94 7.63
N GLY A 185 14.31 -0.06 7.00
CA GLY A 185 13.76 1.00 6.16
C GLY A 185 13.08 0.41 4.94
N SER A 186 12.10 1.14 4.41
CA SER A 186 11.50 0.77 3.13
C SER A 186 12.43 1.11 1.97
N THR A 187 12.29 0.38 0.87
CA THR A 187 13.01 0.62 -0.37
C THR A 187 12.15 1.39 -1.35
N VAL A 188 12.70 2.45 -1.95
CA VAL A 188 12.01 3.19 -3.02
C VAL A 188 12.01 2.35 -4.30
N ARG A 189 10.82 2.18 -4.87
CA ARG A 189 10.65 1.49 -6.14
C ARG A 189 10.76 2.45 -7.30
N THR A 190 11.80 2.22 -8.11
CA THR A 190 11.95 2.86 -9.41
C THR A 190 11.48 1.89 -10.49
N GLY A 191 10.60 2.33 -11.39
CA GLY A 191 10.14 1.51 -12.52
C GLY A 191 8.93 0.60 -12.24
N PHE A 192 8.18 0.85 -11.20
CA PHE A 192 6.98 0.09 -10.84
C PHE A 192 5.97 -0.07 -11.99
N LEU A 193 5.91 0.89 -12.92
CA LEU A 193 5.12 0.80 -14.16
C LEU A 193 5.99 0.50 -15.39
N GLY A 194 7.25 0.16 -15.20
CA GLY A 194 8.27 0.19 -16.25
C GLY A 194 8.30 -1.03 -17.17
N GLY A 195 7.64 -2.13 -16.85
CA GLY A 195 7.72 -3.34 -17.66
C GLY A 195 6.75 -3.38 -18.83
N MET A 196 5.52 -2.88 -18.65
CA MET A 196 4.44 -3.04 -19.63
C MET A 196 3.94 -1.73 -20.24
N TYR A 197 4.29 -0.58 -19.68
CA TYR A 197 3.77 0.72 -20.12
C TYR A 197 4.90 1.61 -20.63
N THR A 198 5.46 1.20 -21.75
CA THR A 198 6.55 1.91 -22.45
C THR A 198 6.14 3.28 -23.01
N GLY A 199 4.89 3.67 -22.88
CA GLY A 199 4.38 4.97 -23.33
C GLY A 199 4.18 6.01 -22.24
N LEU A 200 4.35 5.67 -20.96
CA LEU A 200 4.27 6.63 -19.86
C LEU A 200 5.68 7.16 -19.53
N ASP A 201 5.78 8.46 -19.45
CA ASP A 201 7.01 9.10 -19.00
C ASP A 201 7.38 8.58 -17.61
N ARG A 202 8.49 7.86 -17.53
CA ARG A 202 8.99 7.26 -16.28
C ARG A 202 9.23 8.28 -15.19
N SER A 203 9.47 9.54 -15.53
CA SER A 203 9.66 10.63 -14.56
C SER A 203 8.39 10.92 -13.74
N HIS A 204 7.21 10.58 -14.28
CA HIS A 204 5.93 10.81 -13.63
C HIS A 204 5.39 9.56 -12.92
N ALA A 205 5.87 8.38 -13.27
CA ALA A 205 5.38 7.11 -12.73
C ALA A 205 5.69 6.90 -11.23
N HIS A 206 6.51 7.77 -10.66
CA HIS A 206 6.98 7.65 -9.27
C HIS A 206 6.41 8.69 -8.33
N VAL A 207 5.67 9.67 -8.85
CA VAL A 207 5.26 10.83 -8.06
C VAL A 207 3.75 10.85 -7.93
N PHE A 208 3.29 10.65 -6.71
CA PHE A 208 1.90 10.82 -6.31
C PHE A 208 1.58 12.31 -6.17
N PRO A 209 0.40 12.78 -6.54
CA PRO A 209 -0.78 12.11 -7.14
C PRO A 209 -0.96 12.36 -8.64
N TRP A 210 0.04 12.86 -9.33
CA TRP A 210 -0.10 13.63 -10.57
C TRP A 210 -0.46 12.85 -11.80
N CYS A 211 -0.15 11.60 -11.87
CA CYS A 211 0.04 11.10 -13.20
C CYS A 211 -0.96 10.08 -13.64
N ILE A 212 -1.53 9.34 -12.76
CA ILE A 212 -2.35 8.18 -13.13
C ILE A 212 -3.34 7.76 -12.06
N LEU A 213 -3.40 8.52 -10.96
CA LEU A 213 -4.28 8.18 -9.86
C LEU A 213 -5.51 9.08 -9.89
N GLU A 214 -6.68 8.48 -9.96
CA GLU A 214 -7.93 9.19 -9.81
C GLU A 214 -8.57 8.82 -8.48
N PRO A 215 -9.11 9.82 -7.74
CA PRO A 215 -9.84 9.53 -6.51
C PRO A 215 -11.07 8.68 -6.84
N ARG A 216 -11.42 7.79 -5.96
CA ARG A 216 -12.71 7.13 -6.03
C ARG A 216 -13.82 8.17 -5.87
N GLN A 217 -14.80 8.09 -6.73
CA GLN A 217 -16.08 8.78 -6.57
C GLN A 217 -17.00 7.96 -5.68
#